data_25e4fc03121087ac4a9f34d73ea9b5ce
#
_entry.id   25e4fc03121087ac4a9f34d73ea9b5ce
#
_cell.length_a   1.000
_cell.length_b   1.000
_cell.length_c   1.000
_cell.angle_alpha   90.00
_cell.angle_beta   90.00
_cell.angle_gamma   90.00
#
_symmetry.space_group_name_H-M   'P 1'
#
loop_
_entity.id
_entity.type
_entity.pdbx_description
1 polymer ?
#
loop_
_entity_poly.entity_id
_entity_poly.type
_entity_poly.pdbx_seq_one_letter_code
_entity_poly.pdbx_strand_id
1 'polypeptide(L)'
;MKSYYLAALSCITVLIGAWYAWPFPRFDVTTLPSRPEAAGYNREDFGIWQPQGACTTREVILESQASDPLHGCHARSGTLYDPYSGTTIPATSPIEIDHIFPLSAAYDMGASEWDRDTKVRFGNDPLNLVATSRELNQEKSDALPAEWLPPANRCDYSRRLADIARKYSLPLPSKD
;
A
#
# COMPACT_ATOMS: atom_id res chain seq x y z
N MET A 1 31.90 44.41 11.28
CA MET A 1 31.56 43.11 11.90
C MET A 1 30.06 42.99 12.30
N LYS A 2 29.45 44.00 12.97
CA LYS A 2 28.02 43.92 13.38
C LYS A 2 27.02 43.77 12.22
N SER A 3 27.30 44.35 11.03
CA SER A 3 26.39 44.27 9.88
C SER A 3 26.29 42.86 9.26
N TYR A 4 27.37 42.11 9.25
CA TYR A 4 27.34 40.73 8.71
C TYR A 4 26.61 39.74 9.64
N TYR A 5 26.68 39.98 10.97
CA TYR A 5 25.93 39.16 11.94
C TYR A 5 24.42 39.35 11.82
N LEU A 6 23.94 40.58 11.60
CA LEU A 6 22.52 40.86 11.42
C LEU A 6 22.00 40.25 10.10
N ALA A 7 22.77 40.33 9.02
CA ALA A 7 22.42 39.71 7.74
C ALA A 7 22.40 38.19 7.85
N ALA A 8 23.35 37.55 8.52
CA ALA A 8 23.35 36.11 8.74
C ALA A 8 22.19 35.64 9.61
N LEU A 9 21.83 36.36 10.68
CA LEU A 9 20.66 36.04 11.51
C LEU A 9 19.35 36.17 10.71
N SER A 10 19.21 37.20 9.86
CA SER A 10 18.04 37.39 9.01
C SER A 10 17.90 36.27 7.99
N CYS A 11 19.00 35.79 7.37
CA CYS A 11 18.98 34.66 6.45
C CYS A 11 18.58 33.36 7.15
N ILE A 12 19.07 33.11 8.37
CA ILE A 12 18.73 31.92 9.15
C ILE A 12 17.25 31.91 9.53
N THR A 13 16.70 33.04 9.97
CA THR A 13 15.28 33.16 10.32
C THR A 13 14.37 32.97 9.11
N VAL A 14 14.75 33.46 7.93
CA VAL A 14 14.00 33.25 6.68
C VAL A 14 14.05 31.80 6.25
N LEU A 15 15.21 31.12 6.36
CA LEU A 15 15.34 29.70 6.04
C LEU A 15 14.55 28.80 7.00
N ILE A 16 14.56 29.11 8.30
CA ILE A 16 13.75 28.41 9.29
C ILE A 16 12.26 28.67 9.03
N GLY A 17 11.85 29.90 8.75
CA GLY A 17 10.48 30.25 8.41
C GLY A 17 10.01 29.56 7.11
N ALA A 18 10.85 29.48 6.10
CA ALA A 18 10.57 28.74 4.87
C ALA A 18 10.45 27.23 5.11
N TRP A 19 11.24 26.67 6.03
CA TRP A 19 11.12 25.25 6.42
C TRP A 19 9.80 24.96 7.14
N TYR A 20 9.36 25.84 8.04
CA TYR A 20 8.07 25.71 8.73
C TYR A 20 6.86 26.02 7.82
N ALA A 21 7.07 26.83 6.78
CA ALA A 21 6.04 27.14 5.78
C ALA A 21 5.99 26.14 4.61
N TRP A 22 6.92 25.16 4.57
CA TRP A 22 6.86 24.09 3.56
C TRP A 22 5.58 23.29 3.80
N PRO A 23 4.65 23.28 2.84
CA PRO A 23 3.46 22.47 2.99
C PRO A 23 3.91 21.01 2.99
N PHE A 24 4.05 20.41 4.18
CA PHE A 24 4.05 18.96 4.25
C PHE A 24 2.82 18.49 3.49
N PRO A 25 2.95 17.52 2.56
CA PRO A 25 1.78 16.98 1.90
C PRO A 25 0.81 16.53 3.00
N ARG A 26 -0.27 17.27 3.17
CA ARG A 26 -1.35 16.85 4.04
C ARG A 26 -1.93 15.62 3.37
N PHE A 27 -1.78 14.49 4.00
CA PHE A 27 -2.47 13.28 3.60
C PHE A 27 -3.95 13.52 3.94
N ASP A 28 -4.68 14.06 2.98
CA ASP A 28 -6.10 14.38 3.14
C ASP A 28 -6.92 13.10 2.95
N VAL A 29 -6.83 12.22 3.94
CA VAL A 29 -7.62 11.00 4.04
C VAL A 29 -8.69 11.24 5.08
N THR A 30 -9.94 10.96 4.72
CA THR A 30 -11.06 11.01 5.67
C THR A 30 -10.81 9.99 6.79
N THR A 31 -11.06 10.40 8.04
CA THR A 31 -10.86 9.50 9.19
C THR A 31 -12.17 9.18 9.89
N LEU A 32 -12.26 7.98 10.44
CA LEU A 32 -13.33 7.52 11.31
C LEU A 32 -12.77 7.23 12.72
N PRO A 33 -13.58 7.31 13.77
CA PRO A 33 -13.13 6.97 15.13
C PRO A 33 -12.61 5.53 15.25
N SER A 34 -13.22 4.59 14.52
CA SER A 34 -12.86 3.17 14.47
C SER A 34 -13.33 2.56 13.16
N ARG A 35 -12.79 1.38 12.81
CA ARG A 35 -13.30 0.55 11.72
C ARG A 35 -14.73 0.11 12.04
N PRO A 36 -15.73 0.42 11.18
CA PRO A 36 -17.06 -0.15 11.30
C PRO A 36 -17.03 -1.65 10.94
N GLU A 37 -18.09 -2.37 11.24
CA GLU A 37 -18.29 -3.75 10.80
C GLU A 37 -19.49 -3.80 9.87
N ALA A 38 -19.26 -4.12 8.58
CA ALA A 38 -20.29 -4.25 7.58
C ALA A 38 -20.64 -5.73 7.35
N ALA A 39 -21.93 -6.07 7.45
CA ALA A 39 -22.37 -7.43 7.20
C ALA A 39 -22.34 -7.79 5.72
N GLY A 40 -22.13 -9.08 5.40
CA GLY A 40 -22.27 -9.62 4.05
C GLY A 40 -20.99 -9.55 3.20
N TYR A 41 -19.81 -9.37 3.81
CA TYR A 41 -18.55 -9.45 3.08
C TYR A 41 -18.41 -10.79 2.35
N ASN A 42 -18.15 -10.70 1.05
CA ASN A 42 -17.76 -11.85 0.23
C ASN A 42 -16.55 -11.47 -0.63
N ARG A 43 -15.45 -12.19 -0.46
CA ARG A 43 -14.21 -11.98 -1.23
C ARG A 43 -14.44 -12.09 -2.74
N GLU A 44 -15.35 -12.96 -3.19
CA GLU A 44 -15.62 -13.20 -4.61
C GLU A 44 -16.21 -11.98 -5.33
N ASP A 45 -16.80 -11.04 -4.60
CA ASP A 45 -17.31 -9.80 -5.16
C ASP A 45 -16.21 -8.91 -5.73
N PHE A 46 -14.98 -9.04 -5.20
CA PHE A 46 -13.80 -8.35 -5.70
C PHE A 46 -13.14 -9.04 -6.90
N GLY A 47 -13.75 -10.12 -7.38
CA GLY A 47 -13.35 -10.83 -8.58
C GLY A 47 -12.13 -11.74 -8.40
N ILE A 48 -11.75 -12.36 -9.51
CA ILE A 48 -10.53 -13.13 -9.65
C ILE A 48 -9.44 -12.27 -10.30
N TRP A 49 -8.22 -12.78 -10.37
CA TRP A 49 -7.13 -12.13 -11.09
C TRP A 49 -7.49 -11.91 -12.55
N GLN A 50 -7.57 -10.64 -12.95
CA GLN A 50 -8.00 -10.26 -14.29
C GLN A 50 -6.89 -10.51 -15.32
N PRO A 51 -7.25 -10.80 -16.59
CA PRO A 51 -6.29 -10.87 -17.68
C PRO A 51 -5.56 -9.54 -17.88
N GLN A 52 -4.25 -9.59 -18.06
CA GLN A 52 -3.35 -8.49 -18.38
C GLN A 52 -2.49 -8.88 -19.58
N GLY A 53 -3.05 -8.76 -20.79
CA GLY A 53 -2.41 -9.30 -22.00
C GLY A 53 -2.34 -10.82 -21.97
N ALA A 54 -1.13 -11.38 -22.03
CA ALA A 54 -0.90 -12.82 -21.94
C ALA A 54 -0.86 -13.35 -20.50
N CYS A 55 -0.78 -12.45 -19.49
CA CYS A 55 -0.65 -12.75 -18.07
C CYS A 55 -1.93 -12.44 -17.31
N THR A 56 -1.97 -12.79 -16.04
CA THR A 56 -2.98 -12.32 -15.08
C THR A 56 -2.40 -11.21 -14.20
N THR A 57 -3.26 -10.46 -13.51
CA THR A 57 -2.82 -9.44 -12.53
C THR A 57 -1.81 -10.04 -11.53
N ARG A 58 -2.06 -11.25 -11.02
CA ARG A 58 -1.14 -11.93 -10.11
C ARG A 58 0.27 -12.09 -10.70
N GLU A 59 0.36 -12.54 -11.94
CA GLU A 59 1.63 -12.79 -12.60
C GLU A 59 2.38 -11.49 -12.89
N VAL A 60 1.66 -10.43 -13.27
CA VAL A 60 2.24 -9.09 -13.46
C VAL A 60 2.84 -8.55 -12.15
N ILE A 61 2.17 -8.75 -11.01
CA ILE A 61 2.71 -8.32 -9.72
C ILE A 61 3.96 -9.13 -9.35
N LEU A 62 3.95 -10.45 -9.52
CA LEU A 62 5.13 -11.29 -9.30
C LEU A 62 6.31 -10.83 -10.18
N GLU A 63 6.07 -10.56 -11.45
CA GLU A 63 7.10 -10.10 -12.39
C GLU A 63 7.65 -8.73 -11.98
N SER A 64 6.80 -7.81 -11.52
CA SER A 64 7.23 -6.46 -11.11
C SER A 64 8.19 -6.44 -9.94
N GLN A 65 8.22 -7.49 -9.12
CA GLN A 65 9.09 -7.64 -7.95
C GLN A 65 10.24 -8.63 -8.18
N ALA A 66 10.32 -9.24 -9.36
CA ALA A 66 11.38 -10.18 -9.68
C ALA A 66 12.73 -9.48 -9.78
N SER A 67 13.77 -10.09 -9.20
CA SER A 67 15.15 -9.64 -9.32
C SER A 67 15.77 -10.00 -10.68
N ASP A 68 15.26 -11.06 -11.30
CA ASP A 68 15.64 -11.49 -12.64
C ASP A 68 14.40 -11.45 -13.55
N PRO A 69 14.57 -11.10 -14.86
CA PRO A 69 13.46 -11.12 -15.79
C PRO A 69 12.82 -12.51 -15.83
N LEU A 70 11.56 -12.56 -15.49
CA LEU A 70 10.79 -13.80 -15.57
C LEU A 70 10.47 -14.05 -17.05
N HIS A 71 10.89 -15.19 -17.59
CA HIS A 71 10.57 -15.56 -18.96
C HIS A 71 9.09 -15.97 -19.08
N GLY A 72 8.24 -14.99 -19.37
CA GLY A 72 6.79 -15.18 -19.52
C GLY A 72 6.04 -15.20 -18.18
N CYS A 73 4.75 -15.32 -18.25
CA CYS A 73 3.82 -15.21 -17.11
C CYS A 73 3.96 -16.31 -16.02
N HIS A 74 4.88 -17.24 -16.14
CA HIS A 74 5.03 -18.39 -15.26
C HIS A 74 6.41 -18.47 -14.62
N ALA A 75 6.74 -17.48 -13.84
CA ALA A 75 7.99 -17.48 -13.11
C ALA A 75 8.00 -18.52 -11.99
N ARG A 76 8.78 -19.56 -12.19
CA ARG A 76 9.10 -20.56 -11.17
C ARG A 76 10.59 -20.61 -10.82
N SER A 77 11.41 -19.76 -11.40
CA SER A 77 12.85 -19.65 -11.16
C SER A 77 13.23 -18.22 -10.84
N GLY A 78 14.36 -18.02 -10.15
CA GLY A 78 14.85 -16.72 -9.76
C GLY A 78 14.44 -16.33 -8.33
N THR A 79 14.47 -15.03 -8.08
CA THR A 79 14.19 -14.44 -6.77
C THR A 79 13.25 -13.25 -6.90
N LEU A 80 12.51 -12.96 -5.83
CA LEU A 80 11.66 -11.78 -5.72
C LEU A 80 12.08 -10.94 -4.52
N TYR A 81 12.01 -9.62 -4.67
CA TYR A 81 12.11 -8.73 -3.53
C TYR A 81 10.78 -8.70 -2.80
N ASP A 82 10.78 -9.07 -1.53
CA ASP A 82 9.62 -8.96 -0.64
C ASP A 82 9.67 -7.65 0.14
N PRO A 83 8.78 -6.68 -0.17
CA PRO A 83 8.80 -5.38 0.50
C PRO A 83 8.46 -5.44 1.99
N TYR A 84 7.73 -6.48 2.44
CA TYR A 84 7.35 -6.59 3.84
C TYR A 84 8.51 -7.05 4.71
N SER A 85 9.28 -8.02 4.27
CA SER A 85 10.50 -8.45 4.97
C SER A 85 11.71 -7.55 4.66
N GLY A 86 11.68 -6.80 3.56
CA GLY A 86 12.82 -6.03 3.06
C GLY A 86 13.94 -6.91 2.51
N THR A 87 13.65 -8.16 2.19
CA THR A 87 14.63 -9.17 1.72
C THR A 87 14.25 -9.75 0.37
N THR A 88 15.22 -10.38 -0.27
CA THR A 88 14.99 -11.17 -1.49
C THR A 88 14.72 -12.62 -1.12
N ILE A 89 13.64 -13.18 -1.63
CA ILE A 89 13.20 -14.56 -1.38
C ILE A 89 13.20 -15.36 -2.68
N PRO A 90 13.45 -16.68 -2.64
CA PRO A 90 13.36 -17.54 -3.83
C PRO A 90 11.93 -17.53 -4.41
N ALA A 91 11.80 -17.47 -5.74
CA ALA A 91 10.49 -17.54 -6.41
C ALA A 91 9.77 -18.89 -6.20
N THR A 92 10.49 -19.92 -5.75
CA THR A 92 9.95 -21.23 -5.36
C THR A 92 9.38 -21.27 -3.94
N SER A 93 9.60 -20.22 -3.14
CA SER A 93 9.02 -20.09 -1.81
C SER A 93 7.50 -19.95 -1.87
N PRO A 94 6.78 -20.24 -0.76
CA PRO A 94 5.36 -19.94 -0.67
C PRO A 94 5.12 -18.42 -0.71
N ILE A 95 4.80 -17.88 -1.89
CA ILE A 95 4.52 -16.46 -2.13
C ILE A 95 3.04 -16.28 -2.39
N GLU A 96 2.47 -15.26 -1.73
CA GLU A 96 1.08 -14.83 -1.92
C GLU A 96 1.06 -13.38 -2.43
N ILE A 97 -0.03 -13.00 -3.08
CA ILE A 97 -0.32 -11.59 -3.41
C ILE A 97 -1.24 -11.07 -2.34
N ASP A 98 -0.73 -10.10 -1.59
CA ASP A 98 -1.50 -9.38 -0.59
C ASP A 98 -2.14 -8.12 -1.16
N HIS A 99 -3.28 -7.75 -0.58
CA HIS A 99 -3.90 -6.44 -0.75
C HIS A 99 -3.44 -5.54 0.40
N ILE A 100 -2.63 -4.51 0.10
CA ILE A 100 -2.07 -3.58 1.09
C ILE A 100 -3.19 -2.96 1.92
N PHE A 101 -4.25 -2.46 1.25
CA PHE A 101 -5.52 -2.18 1.90
C PHE A 101 -6.39 -3.43 1.77
N PRO A 102 -6.66 -4.15 2.87
CA PRO A 102 -7.34 -5.45 2.82
C PRO A 102 -8.76 -5.32 2.24
N LEU A 103 -9.21 -6.34 1.50
CA LEU A 103 -10.53 -6.32 0.87
C LEU A 103 -11.67 -6.23 1.90
N SER A 104 -11.58 -6.98 3.01
CA SER A 104 -12.56 -6.93 4.08
C SER A 104 -12.55 -5.58 4.79
N ALA A 105 -11.38 -5.00 5.06
CA ALA A 105 -11.28 -3.67 5.62
C ALA A 105 -11.86 -2.61 4.68
N ALA A 106 -11.60 -2.70 3.38
CA ALA A 106 -12.21 -1.82 2.39
C ALA A 106 -13.75 -1.95 2.38
N TYR A 107 -14.25 -3.19 2.47
CA TYR A 107 -15.68 -3.46 2.53
C TYR A 107 -16.34 -2.76 3.72
N ASP A 108 -15.75 -2.89 4.91
CA ASP A 108 -16.19 -2.23 6.12
C ASP A 108 -16.11 -0.69 6.02
N MET A 109 -15.10 -0.19 5.32
CA MET A 109 -14.84 1.25 5.17
C MET A 109 -15.61 1.90 4.01
N GLY A 110 -16.59 1.20 3.40
CA GLY A 110 -17.50 1.75 2.41
C GLY A 110 -17.53 1.03 1.07
N ALA A 111 -16.62 0.10 0.80
CA ALA A 111 -16.66 -0.68 -0.44
C ALA A 111 -17.86 -1.63 -0.53
N SER A 112 -18.60 -1.85 0.57
CA SER A 112 -19.90 -2.53 0.57
C SER A 112 -20.87 -1.90 -0.42
N GLU A 113 -20.86 -0.57 -0.55
CA GLU A 113 -21.73 0.22 -1.42
C GLU A 113 -21.24 0.33 -2.88
N TRP A 114 -20.05 -0.17 -3.19
CA TRP A 114 -19.52 -0.10 -4.56
C TRP A 114 -20.23 -1.06 -5.48
N ASP A 115 -20.32 -0.66 -6.75
CA ASP A 115 -20.69 -1.58 -7.81
C ASP A 115 -19.61 -2.69 -7.98
N ARG A 116 -20.00 -3.75 -8.67
CA ARG A 116 -19.11 -4.90 -8.90
C ARG A 116 -17.83 -4.51 -9.66
N ASP A 117 -17.96 -3.63 -10.64
CA ASP A 117 -16.81 -3.24 -11.47
C ASP A 117 -15.77 -2.46 -10.66
N THR A 118 -16.23 -1.63 -9.74
CA THR A 118 -15.35 -0.90 -8.81
C THR A 118 -14.67 -1.86 -7.82
N LYS A 119 -15.41 -2.84 -7.26
CA LYS A 119 -14.84 -3.89 -6.42
C LYS A 119 -13.76 -4.69 -7.17
N VAL A 120 -14.04 -5.11 -8.41
CA VAL A 120 -13.09 -5.85 -9.24
C VAL A 120 -11.85 -5.00 -9.58
N ARG A 121 -12.03 -3.73 -9.91
CA ARG A 121 -10.90 -2.81 -10.14
C ARG A 121 -10.03 -2.67 -8.90
N PHE A 122 -10.62 -2.51 -7.73
CA PHE A 122 -9.89 -2.42 -6.46
C PHE A 122 -9.11 -3.71 -6.16
N GLY A 123 -9.75 -4.88 -6.33
CA GLY A 123 -9.12 -6.18 -6.12
C GLY A 123 -7.96 -6.49 -7.09
N ASN A 124 -7.89 -5.77 -8.22
CA ASN A 124 -6.87 -5.95 -9.25
C ASN A 124 -5.98 -4.72 -9.46
N ASP A 125 -6.07 -3.71 -8.60
CA ASP A 125 -5.26 -2.51 -8.72
C ASP A 125 -3.81 -2.78 -8.32
N PRO A 126 -2.82 -2.63 -9.24
CA PRO A 126 -1.42 -2.83 -8.90
C PRO A 126 -0.92 -1.94 -7.75
N LEU A 127 -1.54 -0.77 -7.53
CA LEU A 127 -1.22 0.07 -6.38
C LEU A 127 -1.56 -0.64 -5.07
N ASN A 128 -2.59 -1.47 -5.05
CA ASN A 128 -3.05 -2.20 -3.87
C ASN A 128 -2.43 -3.60 -3.71
N LEU A 129 -1.58 -4.03 -4.64
CA LEU A 129 -1.10 -5.42 -4.68
C LEU A 129 0.40 -5.52 -4.44
N VAL A 130 0.81 -6.48 -3.65
CA VAL A 130 2.21 -6.79 -3.37
C VAL A 130 2.44 -8.29 -3.26
N ALA A 131 3.51 -8.79 -3.85
CA ALA A 131 3.97 -10.15 -3.62
C ALA A 131 4.80 -10.19 -2.33
N THR A 132 4.45 -11.07 -1.42
CA THR A 132 5.14 -11.25 -0.14
C THR A 132 5.14 -12.73 0.28
N SER A 133 5.90 -13.07 1.29
CA SER A 133 5.86 -14.43 1.85
C SER A 133 4.46 -14.74 2.39
N ARG A 134 4.05 -16.01 2.25
CA ARG A 134 2.79 -16.48 2.84
C ARG A 134 2.70 -16.17 4.34
N GLU A 135 3.82 -16.30 5.04
CA GLU A 135 3.89 -16.09 6.48
C GLU A 135 3.48 -14.65 6.85
N LEU A 136 4.10 -13.64 6.23
CA LEU A 136 3.79 -12.24 6.49
C LEU A 136 2.39 -11.84 6.00
N ASN A 137 1.93 -12.41 4.88
CA ASN A 137 0.57 -12.18 4.42
C ASN A 137 -0.47 -12.71 5.42
N GLN A 138 -0.26 -13.91 5.95
CA GLN A 138 -1.18 -14.51 6.92
C GLN A 138 -1.09 -13.83 8.30
N GLU A 139 0.10 -13.39 8.72
CA GLU A 139 0.27 -12.60 9.94
C GLU A 139 -0.51 -11.27 9.83
N LYS A 140 -0.39 -10.57 8.71
CA LYS A 140 -1.13 -9.34 8.46
C LYS A 140 -2.64 -9.56 8.42
N SER A 141 -3.09 -10.63 7.76
CA SER A 141 -4.54 -10.88 7.58
C SER A 141 -5.27 -9.65 6.98
N ASP A 142 -6.27 -9.13 7.67
CA ASP A 142 -7.02 -7.94 7.28
C ASP A 142 -6.75 -6.71 8.17
N ALA A 143 -5.63 -6.75 8.89
CA ALA A 143 -5.20 -5.69 9.79
C ALA A 143 -4.83 -4.41 9.03
N LEU A 144 -5.13 -3.26 9.65
CA LEU A 144 -4.72 -1.92 9.26
C LEU A 144 -3.47 -1.48 10.05
N PRO A 145 -2.81 -0.36 9.70
CA PRO A 145 -1.51 0.03 10.28
C PRO A 145 -1.45 0.12 11.79
N ALA A 146 -2.54 0.47 12.49
CA ALA A 146 -2.57 0.49 13.95
C ALA A 146 -2.50 -0.91 14.59
N GLU A 147 -2.81 -1.96 13.81
CA GLU A 147 -2.87 -3.34 14.27
C GLU A 147 -1.66 -4.14 13.78
N TRP A 148 -1.18 -3.85 12.57
CA TRP A 148 -0.03 -4.51 11.97
C TRP A 148 0.75 -3.59 11.03
N LEU A 149 2.06 -3.65 11.13
CA LEU A 149 3.00 -3.03 10.21
C LEU A 149 4.06 -4.05 9.80
N PRO A 150 4.49 -4.03 8.53
CA PRO A 150 5.53 -4.95 8.08
C PRO A 150 6.83 -4.76 8.87
N PRO A 151 7.64 -5.80 9.05
CA PRO A 151 8.95 -5.71 9.69
C PRO A 151 9.86 -4.65 9.07
N ALA A 152 9.80 -4.49 7.74
CA ALA A 152 10.57 -3.50 6.98
C ALA A 152 9.66 -2.54 6.21
N ASN A 153 10.26 -1.44 5.69
CA ASN A 153 9.62 -0.47 4.79
C ASN A 153 8.27 0.10 5.29
N ARG A 154 8.11 0.25 6.60
CA ARG A 154 6.86 0.70 7.24
C ARG A 154 6.32 2.02 6.68
N CYS A 155 7.20 2.99 6.44
CA CYS A 155 6.79 4.29 5.90
C CYS A 155 6.25 4.17 4.47
N ASP A 156 6.86 3.33 3.63
CA ASP A 156 6.42 3.12 2.26
C ASP A 156 5.10 2.34 2.22
N TYR A 157 4.94 1.35 3.09
CA TYR A 157 3.68 0.63 3.30
C TYR A 157 2.55 1.59 3.69
N SER A 158 2.73 2.40 4.74
CA SER A 158 1.71 3.33 5.22
C SER A 158 1.38 4.42 4.18
N ARG A 159 2.40 4.93 3.47
CA ARG A 159 2.18 5.90 2.38
C ARG A 159 1.34 5.28 1.27
N ARG A 160 1.68 4.07 0.83
CA ARG A 160 0.97 3.36 -0.22
C ARG A 160 -0.47 3.05 0.17
N LEU A 161 -0.70 2.64 1.42
CA LEU A 161 -2.04 2.44 1.96
C LEU A 161 -2.86 3.74 1.94
N ALA A 162 -2.27 4.86 2.35
CA ALA A 162 -2.93 6.17 2.30
C ALA A 162 -3.21 6.62 0.85
N ASP A 163 -2.34 6.30 -0.12
CA ASP A 163 -2.56 6.58 -1.55
C ASP A 163 -3.75 5.78 -2.09
N ILE A 164 -3.88 4.52 -1.67
CA ILE A 164 -5.03 3.67 -2.02
C ILE A 164 -6.31 4.23 -1.39
N ALA A 165 -6.27 4.58 -0.10
CA ALA A 165 -7.40 5.18 0.60
C ALA A 165 -7.92 6.43 -0.13
N ARG A 166 -7.01 7.34 -0.54
CA ARG A 166 -7.37 8.53 -1.33
C ARG A 166 -7.94 8.18 -2.71
N LYS A 167 -7.31 7.26 -3.44
CA LYS A 167 -7.74 6.86 -4.78
C LYS A 167 -9.18 6.34 -4.80
N TYR A 168 -9.56 5.62 -3.76
CA TYR A 168 -10.87 4.97 -3.65
C TYR A 168 -11.83 5.67 -2.68
N SER A 169 -11.42 6.84 -2.15
CA SER A 169 -12.20 7.60 -1.16
C SER A 169 -12.60 6.77 0.06
N LEU A 170 -11.73 5.85 0.47
CA LEU A 170 -11.90 5.04 1.67
C LEU A 170 -11.42 5.84 2.89
N PRO A 171 -12.22 5.96 3.94
CA PRO A 171 -11.73 6.50 5.20
C PRO A 171 -10.76 5.52 5.88
N LEU A 172 -9.99 6.03 6.85
CA LEU A 172 -9.16 5.23 7.73
C LEU A 172 -9.58 5.45 9.19
N PRO A 173 -9.41 4.46 10.08
CA PRO A 173 -9.50 4.70 11.51
C PRO A 173 -8.52 5.78 11.96
N SER A 174 -8.91 6.61 12.91
CA SER A 174 -8.10 7.76 13.35
C SER A 174 -6.76 7.38 14.01
N LYS A 175 -6.53 6.09 14.25
CA LYS A 175 -5.28 5.54 14.80
C LYS A 175 -4.31 5.07 13.72
N ASP A 176 -4.74 4.97 12.48
CA ASP A 176 -3.96 4.54 11.32
C ASP A 176 -3.40 5.75 10.55
#